data_279114a46dbdd1ec39926ec5650f9e20
#
_entry.id   279114a46dbdd1ec39926ec5650f9e20
#
_cell.length_a   1.000
_cell.length_b   1.000
_cell.length_c   1.000
_cell.angle_alpha   90.00
_cell.angle_beta   90.00
_cell.angle_gamma   90.00
#
_symmetry.space_group_name_H-M   'P 1'
#
loop_
_entity.id
_entity.type
_entity.pdbx_description
1 polymer ?
#
loop_
_entity_poly.entity_id
_entity_poly.type
_entity_poly.pdbx_seq_one_letter_code
_entity_poly.pdbx_strand_id
1 'polypeptide(L)'
;MKNIHLLGGLAPDQFLRRHWQKKPLLVRNAIPEMRALLAREDLFNLAAREDVESRLITNFRRQWKMQQGPLTSLPSITQKNWTLLVQGVNLHDDQADQLLHQFRFIPDCRLDDLMISYATDGGGVGAHVDSYDVFLLQAHGQRRWRISAQQDLRLRDDLPLKILRHFEPEQEFILNPGDMLYLPPQYAHEGVAVGECMTYSIGFRAPAWQELGEAFLAFMADAIELPGLYSDPALQSTRKPGAISDQMMDAVHRTLQKLASTTADREIFLGEYLSEPKHSVSFDRHPKPLSALQFDKAAARDGIRLHRKTRMLHRGIYIFMNGESYSPNASDRRMLRKLADNRAIEAQHLALASVDLRESLYRWYLDGWVDLQARSTIQKS
;
A
#
# COMPACT_ATOMS: atom_id res chain seq x y z
N MET A 1 1.25 -5.56 -23.05
CA MET A 1 0.04 -5.22 -23.84
C MET A 1 -1.30 -5.60 -23.20
N LYS A 2 -1.33 -6.16 -21.96
CA LYS A 2 -2.60 -6.59 -21.29
C LYS A 2 -3.47 -5.46 -20.72
N ASN A 3 -3.01 -4.19 -20.71
CA ASN A 3 -3.69 -3.10 -19.99
C ASN A 3 -4.50 -2.12 -20.88
N ILE A 4 -4.69 -2.42 -22.15
CA ILE A 4 -5.37 -1.50 -23.08
C ILE A 4 -6.84 -1.29 -22.69
N HIS A 5 -7.52 -2.33 -22.20
CA HIS A 5 -8.90 -2.22 -21.75
C HIS A 5 -9.01 -1.53 -20.38
N LEU A 6 -8.10 -1.80 -19.46
CA LEU A 6 -8.09 -1.24 -18.11
C LEU A 6 -8.07 0.29 -18.09
N LEU A 7 -7.42 0.92 -19.06
CA LEU A 7 -7.30 2.39 -19.19
C LEU A 7 -8.13 2.98 -20.34
N GLY A 8 -9.17 2.29 -20.79
CA GLY A 8 -10.06 2.79 -21.84
C GLY A 8 -9.37 3.00 -23.19
N GLY A 9 -8.43 2.15 -23.55
CA GLY A 9 -7.65 2.27 -24.77
C GLY A 9 -6.41 3.17 -24.68
N LEU A 10 -6.20 3.86 -23.55
CA LEU A 10 -4.98 4.63 -23.32
C LEU A 10 -3.81 3.71 -22.98
N ALA A 11 -2.64 3.99 -23.56
CA ALA A 11 -1.40 3.41 -23.06
C ALA A 11 -1.09 3.95 -21.64
N PRO A 12 -0.39 3.18 -20.77
CA PRO A 12 -0.02 3.65 -19.43
C PRO A 12 0.61 5.04 -19.40
N ASP A 13 1.59 5.32 -20.28
CA ASP A 13 2.22 6.64 -20.37
C ASP A 13 1.25 7.77 -20.76
N GLN A 14 0.23 7.47 -21.58
CA GLN A 14 -0.79 8.45 -21.95
C GLN A 14 -1.70 8.75 -20.76
N PHE A 15 -2.08 7.72 -20.00
CA PHE A 15 -2.83 7.88 -18.76
C PHE A 15 -2.06 8.73 -17.75
N LEU A 16 -0.79 8.39 -17.47
CA LEU A 16 0.06 9.12 -16.54
C LEU A 16 0.22 10.59 -16.94
N ARG A 17 0.39 10.87 -18.22
CA ARG A 17 0.49 12.26 -18.69
C ARG A 17 -0.81 13.04 -18.62
N ARG A 18 -1.97 12.41 -18.86
CA ARG A 18 -3.24 13.12 -19.05
C ARG A 18 -4.14 13.13 -17.82
N HIS A 19 -4.07 12.08 -16.99
CA HIS A 19 -5.03 11.85 -15.91
C HIS A 19 -4.39 11.76 -14.53
N TRP A 20 -3.25 11.06 -14.38
CA TRP A 20 -2.63 10.83 -13.10
C TRP A 20 -2.36 12.13 -12.34
N GLN A 21 -2.94 12.27 -11.15
CA GLN A 21 -2.91 13.45 -10.28
C GLN A 21 -3.39 14.75 -10.95
N LYS A 22 -4.28 14.64 -11.94
CA LYS A 22 -4.75 15.80 -12.72
C LYS A 22 -6.26 15.83 -12.88
N LYS A 23 -6.87 14.76 -13.36
CA LYS A 23 -8.31 14.72 -13.63
C LYS A 23 -8.86 13.30 -13.68
N PRO A 24 -10.16 13.11 -13.38
CA PRO A 24 -10.84 11.82 -13.44
C PRO A 24 -10.75 11.15 -14.82
N LEU A 25 -10.92 9.81 -14.79
CA LEU A 25 -11.13 9.00 -15.99
C LEU A 25 -12.19 7.95 -15.73
N LEU A 26 -13.30 8.02 -16.46
CA LEU A 26 -14.28 6.95 -16.50
C LEU A 26 -13.92 5.99 -17.64
N VAL A 27 -13.82 4.70 -17.31
CA VAL A 27 -13.60 3.61 -18.25
C VAL A 27 -14.77 2.66 -18.21
N ARG A 28 -15.52 2.58 -19.29
CA ARG A 28 -16.59 1.60 -19.42
C ARG A 28 -15.98 0.25 -19.79
N ASN A 29 -16.49 -0.82 -19.16
CA ASN A 29 -16.05 -2.18 -19.41
C ASN A 29 -14.50 -2.35 -19.33
N ALA A 30 -13.87 -1.73 -18.33
CA ALA A 30 -12.43 -1.80 -18.09
C ALA A 30 -11.97 -3.25 -17.86
N ILE A 31 -12.80 -4.05 -17.20
CA ILE A 31 -12.62 -5.51 -17.05
C ILE A 31 -13.91 -6.18 -17.60
N PRO A 32 -13.85 -6.69 -18.84
CA PRO A 32 -14.98 -7.39 -19.43
C PRO A 32 -15.45 -8.59 -18.58
N GLU A 33 -16.74 -8.82 -18.52
CA GLU A 33 -17.35 -9.95 -17.79
C GLU A 33 -16.93 -10.02 -16.30
N MET A 34 -16.68 -8.86 -15.68
CA MET A 34 -16.27 -8.77 -14.28
C MET A 34 -17.28 -9.49 -13.38
N ARG A 35 -16.75 -10.34 -12.51
CA ARG A 35 -17.47 -10.97 -11.41
C ARG A 35 -16.74 -10.66 -10.11
N ALA A 36 -17.49 -10.60 -9.02
CA ALA A 36 -16.88 -10.46 -7.71
C ALA A 36 -15.89 -11.61 -7.47
N LEU A 37 -14.67 -11.27 -7.02
CA LEU A 37 -13.60 -12.25 -6.73
C LEU A 37 -13.92 -13.08 -5.49
N LEU A 38 -14.57 -12.45 -4.51
CA LEU A 38 -15.01 -13.10 -3.27
C LEU A 38 -16.53 -13.10 -3.20
N ALA A 39 -17.09 -14.19 -2.67
CA ALA A 39 -18.48 -14.19 -2.25
C ALA A 39 -18.68 -13.21 -1.08
N ARG A 40 -19.91 -12.75 -0.92
CA ARG A 40 -20.26 -11.84 0.20
C ARG A 40 -19.91 -12.43 1.56
N GLU A 41 -20.19 -13.71 1.72
CA GLU A 41 -19.94 -14.47 2.96
C GLU A 41 -18.44 -14.52 3.29
N ASP A 42 -17.58 -14.70 2.29
CA ASP A 42 -16.13 -14.70 2.47
C ASP A 42 -15.61 -13.31 2.89
N LEU A 43 -16.16 -12.24 2.30
CA LEU A 43 -15.85 -10.87 2.69
C LEU A 43 -16.28 -10.59 4.15
N PHE A 44 -17.45 -11.10 4.56
CA PHE A 44 -17.94 -10.95 5.93
C PHE A 44 -17.07 -11.74 6.92
N ASN A 45 -16.61 -12.94 6.56
CA ASN A 45 -15.67 -13.72 7.35
C ASN A 45 -14.31 -13.00 7.49
N LEU A 46 -13.81 -12.34 6.44
CA LEU A 46 -12.61 -11.50 6.56
C LEU A 46 -12.83 -10.34 7.53
N ALA A 47 -13.97 -9.66 7.47
CA ALA A 47 -14.27 -8.53 8.35
C ALA A 47 -14.34 -8.89 9.84
N ALA A 48 -14.57 -10.17 10.17
CA ALA A 48 -14.63 -10.68 11.53
C ALA A 48 -13.26 -11.05 12.13
N ARG A 49 -12.18 -11.02 11.34
CA ARG A 49 -10.83 -11.39 11.77
C ARG A 49 -10.13 -10.20 12.44
N GLU A 50 -9.29 -10.48 13.43
CA GLU A 50 -8.49 -9.48 14.15
C GLU A 50 -7.34 -8.91 13.31
N ASP A 51 -6.81 -9.70 12.37
CA ASP A 51 -5.71 -9.29 11.48
C ASP A 51 -6.19 -8.59 10.19
N VAL A 52 -7.48 -8.27 10.09
CA VAL A 52 -8.10 -7.60 8.93
C VAL A 52 -8.72 -6.28 9.34
N GLU A 53 -8.23 -5.20 8.78
CA GLU A 53 -8.84 -3.88 9.03
C GLU A 53 -10.19 -3.79 8.32
N SER A 54 -11.26 -3.61 9.11
CA SER A 54 -12.61 -3.47 8.58
C SER A 54 -13.39 -2.36 9.28
N ARG A 55 -14.38 -1.81 8.59
CA ARG A 55 -15.24 -0.74 9.12
C ARG A 55 -16.67 -0.94 8.63
N LEU A 56 -17.62 -0.87 9.55
CA LEU A 56 -19.04 -0.82 9.26
C LEU A 56 -19.55 0.61 9.37
N ILE A 57 -20.16 1.11 8.31
CA ILE A 57 -20.74 2.44 8.25
C ILE A 57 -22.25 2.31 8.04
N THR A 58 -23.03 2.96 8.87
CA THR A 58 -24.49 2.98 8.77
C THR A 58 -25.00 4.42 8.72
N ASN A 59 -26.05 4.65 7.90
CA ASN A 59 -26.69 5.97 7.80
C ASN A 59 -28.20 5.81 7.92
N PHE A 60 -28.70 5.61 9.17
CA PHE A 60 -30.12 5.54 9.42
C PHE A 60 -30.67 6.92 9.77
N ARG A 61 -31.72 7.36 9.06
CA ARG A 61 -32.39 8.66 9.29
C ARG A 61 -31.38 9.83 9.31
N ARG A 62 -30.36 9.80 8.45
CA ARG A 62 -29.24 10.77 8.38
C ARG A 62 -28.32 10.79 9.60
N GLN A 63 -28.39 9.76 10.44
CA GLN A 63 -27.44 9.58 11.56
C GLN A 63 -26.34 8.63 11.10
N TRP A 64 -25.13 9.17 10.93
CA TRP A 64 -23.95 8.42 10.58
C TRP A 64 -23.35 7.76 11.81
N LYS A 65 -23.07 6.47 11.70
CA LYS A 65 -22.30 5.73 12.71
C LYS A 65 -21.21 4.94 12.01
N MET A 66 -20.07 4.81 12.68
CA MET A 66 -18.95 4.00 12.23
C MET A 66 -18.52 3.07 13.36
N GLN A 67 -18.35 1.80 13.03
CA GLN A 67 -17.79 0.78 13.92
C GLN A 67 -16.53 0.21 13.29
N GLN A 68 -15.45 0.13 14.06
CA GLN A 68 -14.20 -0.53 13.66
C GLN A 68 -14.32 -2.03 13.87
N GLY A 69 -13.59 -2.81 13.04
CA GLY A 69 -13.44 -4.26 13.22
C GLY A 69 -12.59 -4.64 14.44
N PRO A 70 -12.59 -5.95 14.76
CA PRO A 70 -13.25 -7.05 14.05
C PRO A 70 -14.78 -7.02 14.18
N LEU A 71 -15.47 -7.33 13.09
CA LEU A 71 -16.93 -7.23 12.98
C LEU A 71 -17.57 -8.62 13.00
N THR A 72 -17.91 -9.12 14.19
CA THR A 72 -18.53 -10.44 14.38
C THR A 72 -20.03 -10.48 14.10
N SER A 73 -20.68 -9.31 13.97
CA SER A 73 -22.09 -9.20 13.60
C SER A 73 -22.29 -8.02 12.64
N LEU A 74 -23.09 -8.22 11.60
CA LEU A 74 -23.43 -7.22 10.61
C LEU A 74 -24.95 -7.02 10.56
N PRO A 75 -25.44 -5.85 10.10
CA PRO A 75 -26.87 -5.66 9.88
C PRO A 75 -27.40 -6.64 8.84
N SER A 76 -28.71 -6.91 8.86
CA SER A 76 -29.34 -7.75 7.83
C SER A 76 -29.08 -7.15 6.43
N ILE A 77 -28.86 -8.02 5.44
CA ILE A 77 -28.69 -7.62 4.06
C ILE A 77 -29.96 -6.97 3.46
N THR A 78 -31.13 -7.23 4.06
CA THR A 78 -32.39 -6.58 3.67
C THR A 78 -32.52 -5.16 4.24
N GLN A 79 -31.66 -4.80 5.22
CA GLN A 79 -31.62 -3.47 5.80
C GLN A 79 -30.84 -2.54 4.88
N LYS A 80 -31.39 -1.38 4.55
CA LYS A 80 -30.77 -0.39 3.66
C LYS A 80 -29.77 0.50 4.40
N ASN A 81 -29.00 1.28 3.64
CA ASN A 81 -28.14 2.37 4.10
C ASN A 81 -26.98 1.93 5.02
N TRP A 82 -26.35 0.81 4.72
CA TRP A 82 -25.10 0.44 5.37
C TRP A 82 -24.04 -0.04 4.37
N THR A 83 -22.79 0.12 4.78
CA THR A 83 -21.62 -0.25 3.97
C THR A 83 -20.57 -0.90 4.88
N LEU A 84 -20.07 -2.04 4.46
CA LEU A 84 -18.89 -2.69 5.01
C LEU A 84 -17.67 -2.36 4.14
N LEU A 85 -16.59 -1.89 4.76
CA LEU A 85 -15.29 -1.70 4.12
C LEU A 85 -14.32 -2.72 4.69
N VAL A 86 -13.62 -3.46 3.83
CA VAL A 86 -12.56 -4.41 4.21
C VAL A 86 -11.29 -4.02 3.47
N GLN A 87 -10.27 -3.58 4.21
CA GLN A 87 -9.00 -3.12 3.66
C GLN A 87 -8.02 -4.28 3.46
N GLY A 88 -7.06 -4.09 2.55
CA GLY A 88 -5.97 -5.03 2.36
C GLY A 88 -6.39 -6.42 1.90
N VAL A 89 -7.53 -6.56 1.19
CA VAL A 89 -8.03 -7.88 0.77
C VAL A 89 -7.01 -8.65 -0.08
N ASN A 90 -6.17 -7.95 -0.84
CA ASN A 90 -5.04 -8.54 -1.58
C ASN A 90 -4.02 -9.25 -0.67
N LEU A 91 -3.96 -8.95 0.62
CA LEU A 91 -3.10 -9.64 1.59
C LEU A 91 -3.67 -11.00 2.03
N HIS A 92 -4.94 -11.26 1.73
CA HIS A 92 -5.68 -12.43 2.20
C HIS A 92 -6.25 -13.30 1.08
N ASP A 93 -6.33 -12.77 -0.15
CA ASP A 93 -6.89 -13.47 -1.31
C ASP A 93 -5.98 -13.35 -2.54
N ASP A 94 -5.71 -14.49 -3.20
CA ASP A 94 -4.79 -14.56 -4.34
C ASP A 94 -5.37 -13.87 -5.60
N GLN A 95 -6.69 -13.88 -5.81
CA GLN A 95 -7.31 -13.23 -6.96
C GLN A 95 -7.32 -11.71 -6.79
N ALA A 96 -7.51 -11.23 -5.56
CA ALA A 96 -7.40 -9.81 -5.23
C ALA A 96 -5.97 -9.30 -5.40
N ASP A 97 -4.96 -10.10 -5.01
CA ASP A 97 -3.54 -9.78 -5.25
C ASP A 97 -3.22 -9.73 -6.75
N GLN A 98 -3.70 -10.71 -7.53
CA GLN A 98 -3.53 -10.71 -9.00
C GLN A 98 -4.23 -9.53 -9.67
N LEU A 99 -5.38 -9.09 -9.18
CA LEU A 99 -6.05 -7.89 -9.67
C LEU A 99 -5.23 -6.64 -9.38
N LEU A 100 -4.73 -6.48 -8.15
CA LEU A 100 -3.86 -5.37 -7.77
C LEU A 100 -2.62 -5.29 -8.67
N HIS A 101 -2.03 -6.41 -9.03
CA HIS A 101 -0.86 -6.48 -9.92
C HIS A 101 -1.11 -5.97 -11.34
N GLN A 102 -2.35 -5.87 -11.81
CA GLN A 102 -2.63 -5.27 -13.12
C GLN A 102 -2.34 -3.76 -13.14
N PHE A 103 -2.22 -3.12 -11.98
CA PHE A 103 -1.91 -1.70 -11.82
C PHE A 103 -0.41 -1.41 -11.66
N ARG A 104 0.47 -2.40 -11.79
CA ARG A 104 1.93 -2.27 -11.68
C ARG A 104 2.59 -1.53 -12.86
N PHE A 105 1.84 -0.89 -13.71
CA PHE A 105 2.34 0.17 -14.60
C PHE A 105 2.62 1.46 -13.80
N ILE A 106 2.17 1.54 -12.56
CA ILE A 106 2.59 2.49 -11.53
C ILE A 106 3.55 1.74 -10.60
N PRO A 107 4.70 2.35 -10.19
CA PRO A 107 5.68 1.68 -9.36
C PRO A 107 5.10 1.12 -8.05
N ASP A 108 5.56 -0.06 -7.62
CA ASP A 108 5.09 -0.75 -6.40
C ASP A 108 5.21 0.10 -5.13
N CYS A 109 6.18 1.01 -5.05
CA CYS A 109 6.30 1.96 -3.95
C CYS A 109 5.10 2.92 -3.82
N ARG A 110 4.28 3.03 -4.86
CA ARG A 110 3.05 3.81 -4.87
C ARG A 110 1.79 2.96 -4.68
N LEU A 111 1.83 1.65 -4.96
CA LEU A 111 0.70 0.76 -4.68
C LEU A 111 0.51 0.59 -3.17
N ASP A 112 -0.72 0.76 -2.69
CA ASP A 112 -1.07 0.54 -1.30
C ASP A 112 -1.77 -0.80 -1.11
N ASP A 113 -3.08 -0.84 -1.36
CA ASP A 113 -3.87 -2.04 -1.19
C ASP A 113 -5.08 -2.10 -2.14
N LEU A 114 -5.77 -3.23 -2.08
CA LEU A 114 -7.09 -3.40 -2.64
C LEU A 114 -8.09 -3.50 -1.49
N MET A 115 -8.95 -2.49 -1.35
CA MET A 115 -10.07 -2.46 -0.43
C MET A 115 -11.35 -2.89 -1.15
N ILE A 116 -12.19 -3.72 -0.51
CA ILE A 116 -13.53 -4.06 -1.00
C ILE A 116 -14.58 -3.38 -0.13
N SER A 117 -15.48 -2.64 -0.78
CA SER A 117 -16.68 -2.14 -0.16
C SER A 117 -17.89 -2.96 -0.61
N TYR A 118 -18.61 -3.55 0.37
CA TYR A 118 -19.94 -4.12 0.18
C TYR A 118 -20.97 -3.11 0.70
N ALA A 119 -22.04 -2.89 -0.04
CA ALA A 119 -23.09 -1.97 0.38
C ALA A 119 -24.48 -2.50 0.02
N THR A 120 -25.46 -2.28 0.90
CA THR A 120 -26.88 -2.46 0.60
C THR A 120 -27.46 -1.21 -0.07
N ASP A 121 -28.67 -1.31 -0.59
CA ASP A 121 -29.35 -0.20 -1.25
C ASP A 121 -29.31 1.10 -0.43
N GLY A 122 -28.86 2.20 -1.06
CA GLY A 122 -28.65 3.49 -0.40
C GLY A 122 -27.37 3.57 0.48
N GLY A 123 -26.62 2.46 0.62
CA GLY A 123 -25.37 2.45 1.38
C GLY A 123 -24.27 3.28 0.71
N GLY A 124 -23.41 3.88 1.52
CA GLY A 124 -22.29 4.72 1.12
C GLY A 124 -21.54 5.23 2.36
N VAL A 125 -20.52 6.06 2.12
CA VAL A 125 -19.69 6.65 3.19
C VAL A 125 -19.85 8.18 3.28
N GLY A 126 -20.76 8.76 2.47
CA GLY A 126 -20.95 10.20 2.34
C GLY A 126 -19.97 10.84 1.35
N ALA A 127 -20.19 12.12 1.05
CA ALA A 127 -19.33 12.88 0.18
C ALA A 127 -18.00 13.22 0.91
N HIS A 128 -16.86 12.90 0.29
CA HIS A 128 -15.54 13.06 0.90
C HIS A 128 -14.46 13.31 -0.17
N VAL A 129 -13.23 13.50 0.27
CA VAL A 129 -12.03 13.52 -0.56
C VAL A 129 -11.02 12.54 0.00
N ASP A 130 -10.24 11.92 -0.89
CA ASP A 130 -9.06 11.16 -0.54
C ASP A 130 -7.78 11.98 -0.75
N SER A 131 -6.75 11.72 0.04
CA SER A 131 -5.42 12.35 -0.13
C SER A 131 -4.55 11.63 -1.15
N TYR A 132 -5.05 10.56 -1.76
CA TYR A 132 -4.33 9.67 -2.66
C TYR A 132 -5.12 9.37 -3.93
N ASP A 133 -4.42 8.85 -4.93
CA ASP A 133 -5.03 8.37 -6.16
C ASP A 133 -5.81 7.07 -5.93
N VAL A 134 -6.94 6.89 -6.57
CA VAL A 134 -7.75 5.67 -6.45
C VAL A 134 -8.41 5.28 -7.77
N PHE A 135 -8.42 3.97 -8.08
CA PHE A 135 -9.31 3.41 -9.09
C PHE A 135 -10.46 2.67 -8.40
N LEU A 136 -11.67 3.00 -8.76
CA LEU A 136 -12.91 2.47 -8.24
C LEU A 136 -13.52 1.53 -9.28
N LEU A 137 -13.28 0.23 -9.15
CA LEU A 137 -13.77 -0.81 -10.04
C LEU A 137 -15.08 -1.35 -9.49
N GLN A 138 -16.16 -1.27 -10.27
CA GLN A 138 -17.42 -1.90 -9.91
C GLN A 138 -17.36 -3.40 -10.19
N ALA A 139 -17.48 -4.22 -9.14
CA ALA A 139 -17.32 -5.66 -9.24
C ALA A 139 -18.66 -6.42 -9.25
N HIS A 140 -19.67 -5.92 -8.51
CA HIS A 140 -21.02 -6.50 -8.44
C HIS A 140 -22.07 -5.41 -8.25
N GLY A 141 -23.26 -5.60 -8.82
CA GLY A 141 -24.36 -4.63 -8.70
C GLY A 141 -24.02 -3.27 -9.29
N GLN A 142 -24.71 -2.23 -8.86
CA GLN A 142 -24.52 -0.88 -9.40
C GLN A 142 -24.21 0.11 -8.28
N ARG A 143 -23.35 1.09 -8.58
CA ARG A 143 -23.09 2.23 -7.70
C ARG A 143 -23.18 3.54 -8.49
N ARG A 144 -23.93 4.48 -7.94
CA ARG A 144 -23.99 5.85 -8.44
C ARG A 144 -22.85 6.65 -7.82
N TRP A 145 -22.00 7.18 -8.65
CA TRP A 145 -20.92 8.08 -8.26
C TRP A 145 -21.23 9.51 -8.69
N ARG A 146 -21.10 10.44 -7.75
CA ARG A 146 -21.12 11.88 -8.00
C ARG A 146 -19.75 12.44 -7.69
N ILE A 147 -19.23 13.29 -8.57
CA ILE A 147 -17.86 13.82 -8.44
C ILE A 147 -17.82 15.31 -8.72
N SER A 148 -16.84 16.01 -8.12
CA SER A 148 -16.66 17.47 -8.28
C SER A 148 -15.22 17.89 -8.08
N ALA A 149 -14.77 18.89 -8.87
CA ALA A 149 -13.51 19.60 -8.70
C ALA A 149 -13.63 20.80 -7.73
N GLN A 150 -14.67 20.83 -6.90
CA GLN A 150 -14.92 21.93 -5.96
C GLN A 150 -13.70 22.25 -5.08
N GLN A 151 -13.57 23.53 -4.69
CA GLN A 151 -12.46 24.00 -3.85
C GLN A 151 -12.81 24.00 -2.34
N ASP A 152 -14.11 24.06 -1.98
CA ASP A 152 -14.52 23.96 -0.58
C ASP A 152 -14.51 22.51 -0.12
N LEU A 153 -13.45 22.15 0.59
CA LEU A 153 -13.22 20.79 1.12
C LEU A 153 -13.39 20.74 2.64
N ARG A 154 -14.08 21.71 3.25
CA ARG A 154 -14.33 21.74 4.69
C ARG A 154 -15.18 20.57 5.12
N LEU A 155 -14.73 19.90 6.17
CA LEU A 155 -15.38 18.72 6.73
C LEU A 155 -16.44 19.10 7.77
N ARG A 156 -17.34 18.19 8.02
CA ARG A 156 -18.26 18.24 9.17
C ARG A 156 -17.51 17.77 10.42
N ASP A 157 -17.56 18.56 11.48
CA ASP A 157 -16.86 18.28 12.74
C ASP A 157 -17.67 17.39 13.69
N ASP A 158 -18.97 17.25 13.42
CA ASP A 158 -19.95 16.53 14.26
C ASP A 158 -20.11 15.05 13.93
N LEU A 159 -19.30 14.52 13.00
CA LEU A 159 -19.43 13.15 12.51
C LEU A 159 -18.16 12.30 12.73
N PRO A 160 -18.32 10.99 12.92
CA PRO A 160 -17.18 10.07 13.02
C PRO A 160 -16.48 9.81 11.68
N LEU A 161 -16.98 10.40 10.59
CA LEU A 161 -16.52 10.25 9.21
C LEU A 161 -16.08 11.61 8.66
N LYS A 162 -15.09 11.60 7.77
CA LYS A 162 -14.61 12.80 7.08
C LYS A 162 -15.56 13.20 5.95
N ILE A 163 -16.77 13.62 6.28
CA ILE A 163 -17.81 14.03 5.31
C ILE A 163 -17.70 15.53 5.04
N LEU A 164 -17.79 15.92 3.78
CA LEU A 164 -17.80 17.32 3.35
C LEU A 164 -19.05 18.04 3.89
N ARG A 165 -18.90 19.30 4.32
CA ARG A 165 -20.04 20.16 4.73
C ARG A 165 -20.96 20.46 3.57
N HIS A 166 -20.36 20.78 2.44
CA HIS A 166 -21.05 21.10 1.19
C HIS A 166 -20.47 20.23 0.09
N PHE A 167 -21.35 19.65 -0.70
CA PHE A 167 -20.97 18.88 -1.85
C PHE A 167 -21.86 19.26 -3.04
N GLU A 168 -21.23 19.82 -4.06
CA GLU A 168 -21.87 20.27 -5.29
C GLU A 168 -21.37 19.40 -6.45
N PRO A 169 -22.08 18.32 -6.80
CA PRO A 169 -21.64 17.41 -7.84
C PRO A 169 -21.70 18.07 -9.23
N GLU A 170 -20.59 18.00 -9.96
CA GLU A 170 -20.49 18.46 -11.35
C GLU A 170 -20.81 17.37 -12.36
N GLN A 171 -20.51 16.12 -11.99
CA GLN A 171 -20.73 14.95 -12.85
C GLN A 171 -21.33 13.81 -12.03
N GLU A 172 -22.18 13.02 -12.70
CA GLU A 172 -22.79 11.82 -12.12
C GLU A 172 -22.67 10.63 -13.08
N PHE A 173 -22.31 9.46 -12.54
CA PHE A 173 -22.17 8.21 -13.28
C PHE A 173 -22.80 7.05 -12.50
N ILE A 174 -23.51 6.18 -13.20
CA ILE A 174 -23.83 4.84 -12.68
C ILE A 174 -22.81 3.87 -13.25
N LEU A 175 -22.06 3.19 -12.38
CA LEU A 175 -21.11 2.16 -12.74
C LEU A 175 -21.77 0.79 -12.65
N ASN A 176 -21.62 0.00 -13.72
CA ASN A 176 -22.00 -1.40 -13.82
C ASN A 176 -20.77 -2.30 -13.61
N PRO A 177 -20.95 -3.61 -13.32
CA PRO A 177 -19.83 -4.53 -13.21
C PRO A 177 -18.89 -4.44 -14.42
N GLY A 178 -17.58 -4.27 -14.13
CA GLY A 178 -16.55 -4.05 -15.12
C GLY A 178 -16.23 -2.58 -15.44
N ASP A 179 -17.11 -1.64 -15.09
CA ASP A 179 -16.81 -0.20 -15.20
C ASP A 179 -15.83 0.24 -14.12
N MET A 180 -14.97 1.19 -14.45
CA MET A 180 -13.96 1.72 -13.53
C MET A 180 -13.88 3.25 -13.60
N LEU A 181 -13.79 3.89 -12.44
CA LEU A 181 -13.59 5.33 -12.28
C LEU A 181 -12.27 5.61 -11.58
N TYR A 182 -11.35 6.31 -12.23
CA TYR A 182 -10.16 6.85 -11.59
C TYR A 182 -10.43 8.24 -11.04
N LEU A 183 -10.01 8.50 -9.81
CA LEU A 183 -10.06 9.81 -9.16
C LEU A 183 -8.66 10.21 -8.67
N PRO A 184 -8.20 11.44 -9.00
CA PRO A 184 -6.98 11.98 -8.44
C PRO A 184 -7.18 12.44 -6.97
N PRO A 185 -6.09 12.71 -6.22
CA PRO A 185 -6.17 13.26 -4.87
C PRO A 185 -7.03 14.52 -4.80
N GLN A 186 -7.70 14.72 -3.66
CA GLN A 186 -8.53 15.91 -3.36
C GLN A 186 -9.72 16.12 -4.31
N TYR A 187 -10.11 15.11 -5.10
CA TYR A 187 -11.30 15.18 -5.93
C TYR A 187 -12.52 14.76 -5.11
N ALA A 188 -13.46 15.70 -4.89
CA ALA A 188 -14.65 15.43 -4.08
C ALA A 188 -15.54 14.39 -4.75
N HIS A 189 -15.99 13.39 -3.99
CA HIS A 189 -16.80 12.33 -4.54
C HIS A 189 -17.73 11.68 -3.51
N GLU A 190 -18.83 11.10 -4.02
CA GLU A 190 -19.80 10.35 -3.24
C GLU A 190 -20.27 9.13 -4.04
N GLY A 191 -20.17 7.95 -3.44
CA GLY A 191 -20.66 6.70 -4.01
C GLY A 191 -21.83 6.14 -3.21
N VAL A 192 -22.99 5.99 -3.86
CA VAL A 192 -24.22 5.44 -3.26
C VAL A 192 -24.63 4.17 -4.00
N ALA A 193 -24.85 3.09 -3.26
CA ALA A 193 -25.31 1.82 -3.81
C ALA A 193 -26.72 1.93 -4.41
N VAL A 194 -26.91 1.34 -5.59
CA VAL A 194 -28.20 1.15 -6.24
C VAL A 194 -28.52 -0.34 -6.18
N GLY A 195 -29.29 -0.74 -5.19
CA GLY A 195 -29.40 -2.12 -4.78
C GLY A 195 -28.15 -2.60 -4.02
N GLU A 196 -27.96 -3.91 -3.88
CA GLU A 196 -26.77 -4.53 -3.33
C GLU A 196 -25.61 -4.40 -4.31
N CYS A 197 -24.40 -3.99 -3.82
CA CYS A 197 -23.25 -3.86 -4.69
C CYS A 197 -21.91 -4.06 -4.00
N MET A 198 -20.88 -4.37 -4.80
CA MET A 198 -19.46 -4.38 -4.38
C MET A 198 -18.63 -3.50 -5.30
N THR A 199 -17.82 -2.63 -4.71
CA THR A 199 -16.81 -1.82 -5.41
C THR A 199 -15.44 -2.15 -4.86
N TYR A 200 -14.46 -2.33 -5.73
CA TYR A 200 -13.06 -2.56 -5.39
C TYR A 200 -12.30 -1.26 -5.59
N SER A 201 -11.67 -0.80 -4.52
CA SER A 201 -10.84 0.40 -4.53
C SER A 201 -9.38 0.00 -4.54
N ILE A 202 -8.67 0.34 -5.62
CA ILE A 202 -7.22 0.17 -5.75
C ILE A 202 -6.58 1.50 -5.34
N GLY A 203 -6.03 1.51 -4.12
CA GLY A 203 -5.42 2.69 -3.51
C GLY A 203 -3.93 2.82 -3.79
N PHE A 204 -3.44 4.06 -3.76
CA PHE A 204 -2.02 4.36 -3.98
C PHE A 204 -1.46 5.18 -2.81
N ARG A 205 -0.25 4.83 -2.35
CA ARG A 205 0.41 5.57 -1.27
C ARG A 205 0.78 6.99 -1.71
N ALA A 206 0.48 7.93 -0.85
CA ALA A 206 0.91 9.32 -0.96
C ALA A 206 1.31 9.81 0.44
N PRO A 207 2.53 9.46 0.92
CA PRO A 207 2.98 9.88 2.24
C PRO A 207 3.07 11.41 2.31
N ALA A 208 2.66 11.97 3.45
CA ALA A 208 2.79 13.40 3.69
C ALA A 208 4.27 13.77 3.86
N TRP A 209 4.67 14.96 3.42
CA TRP A 209 6.03 15.45 3.62
C TRP A 209 6.42 15.54 5.09
N GLN A 210 5.47 15.89 5.97
CA GLN A 210 5.68 15.91 7.41
C GLN A 210 5.99 14.52 7.95
N GLU A 211 5.21 13.51 7.58
CA GLU A 211 5.39 12.11 7.94
C GLU A 211 6.77 11.59 7.50
N LEU A 212 7.14 11.85 6.23
CA LEU A 212 8.47 11.47 5.72
C LEU A 212 9.60 12.18 6.48
N GLY A 213 9.42 13.45 6.83
CA GLY A 213 10.40 14.23 7.58
C GLY A 213 10.61 13.67 9.00
N GLU A 214 9.54 13.38 9.71
CA GLU A 214 9.58 12.78 11.05
C GLU A 214 10.20 11.38 11.03
N ALA A 215 9.80 10.53 10.09
CA ALA A 215 10.39 9.20 9.94
C ALA A 215 11.88 9.26 9.58
N PHE A 216 12.30 10.21 8.72
CA PHE A 216 13.70 10.41 8.40
C PHE A 216 14.53 10.87 9.61
N LEU A 217 14.00 11.77 10.43
CA LEU A 217 14.67 12.20 11.66
C LEU A 217 14.83 11.06 12.66
N ALA A 218 13.81 10.18 12.77
CA ALA A 218 13.90 8.98 13.60
C ALA A 218 14.98 8.01 13.08
N PHE A 219 14.98 7.74 11.77
CA PHE A 219 16.02 6.93 11.11
C PHE A 219 17.43 7.48 11.36
N MET A 220 17.61 8.79 11.22
CA MET A 220 18.91 9.44 11.49
C MET A 220 19.30 9.34 12.96
N ALA A 221 18.35 9.44 13.90
CA ALA A 221 18.62 9.35 15.32
C ALA A 221 19.21 7.99 15.73
N ASP A 222 18.74 6.91 15.10
CA ASP A 222 19.22 5.54 15.32
C ASP A 222 20.65 5.32 14.75
N ALA A 223 21.02 6.08 13.72
CA ALA A 223 22.31 5.98 13.06
C ALA A 223 23.40 6.93 13.63
N ILE A 224 23.00 7.88 14.50
CA ILE A 224 23.90 8.90 14.99
C ILE A 224 24.80 8.37 16.10
N GLU A 225 26.11 8.45 15.89
CA GLU A 225 27.13 8.25 16.90
C GLU A 225 27.95 9.54 17.08
N LEU A 226 27.79 10.22 18.22
CA LEU A 226 28.56 11.41 18.61
C LEU A 226 29.34 11.10 19.88
N PRO A 227 30.54 10.53 19.74
CA PRO A 227 31.38 10.19 20.92
C PRO A 227 31.95 11.43 21.61
N GLY A 228 32.14 11.33 22.92
CA GLY A 228 32.78 12.35 23.72
C GLY A 228 31.79 13.27 24.44
N LEU A 229 32.37 14.22 25.18
CA LEU A 229 31.66 15.25 25.92
C LEU A 229 32.11 16.63 25.46
N TYR A 230 31.27 17.63 25.64
CA TYR A 230 31.70 19.01 25.50
C TYR A 230 32.85 19.31 26.48
N SER A 231 33.87 20.02 26.01
CA SER A 231 35.04 20.40 26.80
C SER A 231 35.51 21.81 26.44
N ASP A 232 35.77 22.61 27.45
CA ASP A 232 36.19 24.00 27.34
C ASP A 232 37.34 24.36 28.28
N PRO A 233 38.53 23.68 28.19
CA PRO A 233 39.63 23.86 29.09
C PRO A 233 40.19 25.28 29.14
N ALA A 234 39.87 26.11 28.17
CA ALA A 234 40.26 27.52 28.08
C ALA A 234 39.15 28.50 28.50
N LEU A 235 38.09 28.01 29.17
CA LEU A 235 36.97 28.85 29.59
C LEU A 235 37.42 29.97 30.51
N GLN A 236 37.01 31.21 30.22
CA GLN A 236 37.31 32.37 31.04
C GLN A 236 36.12 32.71 31.94
N SER A 237 36.41 33.38 33.08
CA SER A 237 35.38 33.84 34.00
C SER A 237 34.44 34.86 33.32
N THR A 238 33.13 34.79 33.62
CA THR A 238 32.13 35.68 33.07
C THR A 238 31.51 36.60 34.10
N ARG A 239 31.14 37.82 33.67
CA ARG A 239 30.30 38.74 34.46
C ARG A 239 28.80 38.58 34.10
N LYS A 240 28.47 37.70 33.15
CA LYS A 240 27.13 37.42 32.66
C LYS A 240 26.81 35.93 32.77
N PRO A 241 26.64 35.39 34.00
CA PRO A 241 26.50 33.93 34.20
C PRO A 241 25.27 33.31 33.52
N GLY A 242 24.29 34.09 33.17
CA GLY A 242 23.13 33.61 32.38
C GLY A 242 23.35 33.56 30.88
N ALA A 243 24.52 33.98 30.35
CA ALA A 243 24.80 33.95 28.92
C ALA A 243 25.43 32.61 28.50
N ILE A 244 24.92 32.02 27.41
CA ILE A 244 25.60 30.88 26.72
C ILE A 244 26.81 31.46 26.00
N SER A 245 28.00 30.89 26.19
CA SER A 245 29.24 31.35 25.57
C SER A 245 29.28 31.08 24.06
N ASP A 246 29.87 31.99 23.28
CA ASP A 246 30.10 31.81 21.86
C ASP A 246 30.92 30.53 21.60
N GLN A 247 31.89 30.21 22.46
CA GLN A 247 32.68 28.97 22.37
C GLN A 247 31.82 27.71 22.43
N MET A 248 30.80 27.67 23.31
CA MET A 248 29.85 26.55 23.37
C MET A 248 28.96 26.49 22.11
N MET A 249 28.46 27.65 21.69
CA MET A 249 27.65 27.72 20.46
C MET A 249 28.39 27.22 19.24
N ASP A 250 29.68 27.61 19.08
CA ASP A 250 30.52 27.18 17.97
C ASP A 250 30.84 25.67 18.04
N ALA A 251 31.06 25.13 19.21
CA ALA A 251 31.31 23.71 19.41
C ALA A 251 30.08 22.87 19.07
N VAL A 252 28.90 23.30 19.55
CA VAL A 252 27.61 22.66 19.23
C VAL A 252 27.34 22.75 17.73
N HIS A 253 27.52 23.94 17.11
CA HIS A 253 27.31 24.13 15.67
C HIS A 253 28.18 23.17 14.84
N ARG A 254 29.51 23.11 15.11
CA ARG A 254 30.44 22.17 14.44
C ARG A 254 30.03 20.71 14.63
N THR A 255 29.54 20.36 15.82
CA THR A 255 29.07 18.98 16.09
C THR A 255 27.82 18.63 15.34
N LEU A 256 26.82 19.53 15.35
CA LEU A 256 25.57 19.33 14.61
C LEU A 256 25.76 19.33 13.09
N GLN A 257 26.73 20.06 12.56
CA GLN A 257 27.07 19.98 11.13
C GLN A 257 27.53 18.59 10.67
N LYS A 258 28.05 17.75 11.58
CA LYS A 258 28.43 16.36 11.28
C LYS A 258 27.22 15.45 11.08
N LEU A 259 26.01 15.89 11.45
CA LEU A 259 24.76 15.15 11.28
C LEU A 259 24.18 15.25 9.86
N ALA A 260 24.95 15.80 8.91
CA ALA A 260 24.49 15.88 7.52
C ALA A 260 24.30 14.48 6.93
N SER A 261 23.08 14.20 6.44
CA SER A 261 22.77 12.94 5.76
C SER A 261 23.48 12.83 4.41
N THR A 262 23.97 11.66 4.09
CA THR A 262 24.50 11.34 2.74
C THR A 262 23.40 10.99 1.76
N THR A 263 23.75 10.88 0.48
CA THR A 263 22.82 10.35 -0.53
C THR A 263 22.45 8.90 -0.23
N ALA A 264 23.41 8.10 0.28
CA ALA A 264 23.19 6.71 0.67
C ALA A 264 22.17 6.59 1.81
N ASP A 265 22.29 7.41 2.86
CA ASP A 265 21.34 7.42 3.99
C ASP A 265 19.91 7.69 3.51
N ARG A 266 19.74 8.66 2.61
CA ARG A 266 18.43 8.99 2.06
C ARG A 266 17.87 7.88 1.16
N GLU A 267 18.72 7.19 0.40
CA GLU A 267 18.29 6.04 -0.43
C GLU A 267 17.91 4.85 0.44
N ILE A 268 18.67 4.56 1.49
CA ILE A 268 18.39 3.47 2.44
C ILE A 268 17.08 3.79 3.18
N PHE A 269 17.01 4.95 3.84
CA PHE A 269 15.79 5.38 4.52
C PHE A 269 14.53 5.24 3.65
N LEU A 270 14.56 5.83 2.46
CA LEU A 270 13.37 5.84 1.60
C LEU A 270 12.98 4.42 1.15
N GLY A 271 13.97 3.57 0.86
CA GLY A 271 13.71 2.20 0.47
C GLY A 271 13.14 1.34 1.60
N GLU A 272 13.66 1.46 2.81
CA GLU A 272 13.17 0.79 4.02
C GLU A 272 11.75 1.28 4.34
N TYR A 273 11.54 2.59 4.46
CA TYR A 273 10.24 3.20 4.74
C TYR A 273 9.15 2.78 3.73
N LEU A 274 9.45 2.77 2.42
CA LEU A 274 8.47 2.42 1.39
C LEU A 274 8.23 0.91 1.27
N SER A 275 9.19 0.08 1.68
CA SER A 275 9.03 -1.38 1.69
C SER A 275 8.49 -1.93 3.01
N GLU A 276 8.45 -1.14 4.07
CA GLU A 276 7.91 -1.56 5.36
C GLU A 276 6.44 -1.97 5.23
N PRO A 277 6.05 -3.17 5.71
CA PRO A 277 4.66 -3.60 5.76
C PRO A 277 3.84 -2.74 6.73
N LYS A 278 2.52 -2.68 6.54
CA LYS A 278 1.62 -2.04 7.52
C LYS A 278 1.68 -2.79 8.86
N HIS A 279 1.48 -2.11 9.97
CA HIS A 279 1.52 -2.70 11.32
C HIS A 279 0.58 -3.91 11.53
N SER A 280 -0.51 -3.97 10.76
CA SER A 280 -1.44 -5.10 10.78
C SER A 280 -0.95 -6.33 10.02
N VAL A 281 0.16 -6.24 9.29
CA VAL A 281 0.70 -7.34 8.49
C VAL A 281 1.61 -8.21 9.36
N SER A 282 1.24 -9.46 9.53
CA SER A 282 2.08 -10.51 10.10
C SER A 282 2.37 -11.58 9.05
N PHE A 283 3.55 -12.17 9.14
CA PHE A 283 3.95 -13.28 8.27
C PHE A 283 3.84 -14.58 9.04
N ASP A 284 3.13 -15.53 8.43
CA ASP A 284 2.99 -16.87 9.00
C ASP A 284 4.21 -17.71 8.61
N ARG A 285 4.90 -18.26 9.59
CA ARG A 285 5.97 -19.23 9.34
C ARG A 285 5.39 -20.53 8.83
N HIS A 286 6.08 -21.19 7.91
CA HIS A 286 5.65 -22.50 7.45
C HIS A 286 5.54 -23.49 8.64
N PRO A 287 4.41 -24.16 8.86
CA PRO A 287 4.22 -25.03 10.03
C PRO A 287 5.16 -26.24 10.02
N LYS A 288 5.63 -26.65 8.84
CA LYS A 288 6.62 -27.71 8.63
C LYS A 288 7.59 -27.25 7.54
N PRO A 289 8.58 -26.41 7.88
CA PRO A 289 9.50 -25.87 6.89
C PRO A 289 10.40 -26.99 6.35
N LEU A 290 10.78 -26.86 5.09
CA LEU A 290 11.80 -27.70 4.49
C LEU A 290 13.15 -27.40 5.14
N SER A 291 14.05 -28.41 5.19
CA SER A 291 15.45 -28.13 5.50
C SER A 291 16.11 -27.31 4.37
N ALA A 292 17.23 -26.64 4.66
CA ALA A 292 17.93 -25.83 3.66
C ALA A 292 18.21 -26.60 2.38
N LEU A 293 18.71 -27.85 2.49
CA LEU A 293 18.98 -28.70 1.32
C LEU A 293 17.70 -29.07 0.54
N GLN A 294 16.58 -29.31 1.25
CA GLN A 294 15.30 -29.62 0.61
C GLN A 294 14.73 -28.38 -0.08
N PHE A 295 14.84 -27.21 0.56
CA PHE A 295 14.43 -25.93 -0.03
C PHE A 295 15.23 -25.63 -1.29
N ASP A 296 16.57 -25.74 -1.27
CA ASP A 296 17.42 -25.52 -2.43
C ASP A 296 17.05 -26.42 -3.61
N LYS A 297 16.82 -27.70 -3.35
CA LYS A 297 16.39 -28.65 -4.39
C LYS A 297 15.00 -28.29 -4.94
N ALA A 298 14.08 -27.88 -4.10
CA ALA A 298 12.75 -27.49 -4.52
C ALA A 298 12.78 -26.16 -5.31
N ALA A 299 13.51 -25.16 -4.83
CA ALA A 299 13.68 -23.88 -5.50
C ALA A 299 14.37 -24.03 -6.87
N ALA A 300 15.40 -24.89 -6.96
CA ALA A 300 16.06 -25.21 -8.23
C ALA A 300 15.16 -25.95 -9.22
N ARG A 301 14.10 -26.60 -8.78
CA ARG A 301 13.13 -27.32 -9.60
C ARG A 301 11.92 -26.47 -9.98
N ASP A 302 11.37 -25.76 -9.03
CA ASP A 302 10.06 -25.09 -9.15
C ASP A 302 10.16 -23.57 -9.26
N GLY A 303 11.29 -22.96 -8.85
CA GLY A 303 11.44 -21.51 -8.72
C GLY A 303 10.89 -21.00 -7.38
N ILE A 304 11.00 -19.68 -7.18
CA ILE A 304 10.47 -19.00 -5.99
C ILE A 304 9.58 -17.83 -6.39
N ARG A 305 8.68 -17.43 -5.50
CA ARG A 305 7.86 -16.22 -5.60
C ARG A 305 7.87 -15.45 -4.29
N LEU A 306 7.65 -14.15 -4.36
CA LEU A 306 7.34 -13.35 -3.17
C LEU A 306 5.97 -13.77 -2.62
N HIS A 307 5.88 -13.90 -1.31
CA HIS A 307 4.58 -14.02 -0.66
C HIS A 307 3.76 -12.74 -0.92
N ARG A 308 2.43 -12.82 -1.04
CA ARG A 308 1.57 -11.66 -1.38
C ARG A 308 1.73 -10.48 -0.41
N LYS A 309 2.01 -10.74 0.86
CA LYS A 309 2.25 -9.72 1.89
C LYS A 309 3.62 -9.03 1.76
N THR A 310 4.57 -9.65 1.05
CA THR A 310 5.95 -9.15 0.92
C THR A 310 6.02 -7.95 -0.01
N ARG A 311 6.65 -6.89 0.48
CA ARG A 311 7.01 -5.70 -0.28
C ARG A 311 8.50 -5.75 -0.60
N MET A 312 8.86 -5.74 -1.88
CA MET A 312 10.25 -5.75 -2.32
C MET A 312 10.49 -4.65 -3.34
N LEU A 313 11.47 -3.81 -3.08
CA LEU A 313 11.83 -2.65 -3.90
C LEU A 313 13.33 -2.70 -4.20
N HIS A 314 13.79 -1.88 -5.16
CA HIS A 314 15.22 -1.72 -5.43
C HIS A 314 15.57 -0.31 -5.90
N ARG A 315 16.79 0.13 -5.56
CA ARG A 315 17.36 1.38 -6.06
C ARG A 315 18.89 1.31 -6.02
N GLY A 316 19.53 1.75 -7.10
CA GLY A 316 21.00 1.76 -7.16
C GLY A 316 21.60 0.39 -6.85
N ILE A 317 22.41 0.26 -5.82
CA ILE A 317 23.01 -1.01 -5.39
C ILE A 317 22.16 -1.75 -4.36
N TYR A 318 21.11 -1.12 -3.86
CA TYR A 318 20.29 -1.62 -2.75
C TYR A 318 19.08 -2.41 -3.23
N ILE A 319 18.73 -3.40 -2.45
CA ILE A 319 17.47 -4.14 -2.47
C ILE A 319 16.81 -3.91 -1.10
N PHE A 320 15.52 -3.63 -1.10
CA PHE A 320 14.73 -3.41 0.11
C PHE A 320 13.63 -4.44 0.18
N MET A 321 13.46 -5.07 1.34
CA MET A 321 12.39 -6.02 1.53
C MET A 321 11.84 -5.95 2.95
N ASN A 322 10.55 -5.66 3.06
CA ASN A 322 9.81 -5.59 4.33
C ASN A 322 10.47 -4.67 5.38
N GLY A 323 11.01 -3.54 4.96
CA GLY A 323 11.68 -2.57 5.83
C GLY A 323 13.17 -2.83 6.04
N GLU A 324 13.74 -3.87 5.47
CA GLU A 324 15.17 -4.17 5.56
C GLU A 324 15.91 -3.83 4.25
N SER A 325 17.15 -3.38 4.36
CA SER A 325 18.02 -3.07 3.22
C SER A 325 19.15 -4.08 3.06
N TYR A 326 19.46 -4.42 1.81
CA TYR A 326 20.49 -5.36 1.41
C TYR A 326 21.36 -4.77 0.31
N SER A 327 22.68 -5.03 0.36
CA SER A 327 23.63 -4.60 -0.66
C SER A 327 24.33 -5.81 -1.30
N PRO A 328 23.64 -6.63 -2.10
CA PRO A 328 24.18 -7.86 -2.67
C PRO A 328 25.20 -7.57 -3.77
N ASN A 329 26.04 -8.57 -4.08
CA ASN A 329 26.95 -8.51 -5.22
C ASN A 329 26.21 -8.29 -6.55
N ALA A 330 26.92 -7.93 -7.60
CA ALA A 330 26.31 -7.52 -8.87
C ALA A 330 25.46 -8.62 -9.56
N SER A 331 25.81 -9.90 -9.40
CA SER A 331 25.06 -11.03 -9.97
C SER A 331 23.74 -11.24 -9.25
N ASP A 332 23.80 -11.38 -7.93
CA ASP A 332 22.64 -11.58 -7.06
C ASP A 332 21.68 -10.40 -7.11
N ARG A 333 22.23 -9.17 -7.16
CA ARG A 333 21.42 -7.95 -7.33
C ARG A 333 20.59 -7.97 -8.61
N ARG A 334 21.14 -8.44 -9.74
CA ARG A 334 20.35 -8.57 -10.99
C ARG A 334 19.21 -9.56 -10.84
N MET A 335 19.44 -10.65 -10.11
CA MET A 335 18.44 -11.67 -9.83
C MET A 335 17.34 -11.12 -8.89
N LEU A 336 17.73 -10.46 -7.79
CA LEU A 336 16.81 -9.88 -6.82
C LEU A 336 15.97 -8.73 -7.41
N ARG A 337 16.53 -7.94 -8.34
CA ARG A 337 15.74 -6.96 -9.10
C ARG A 337 14.64 -7.64 -9.93
N LYS A 338 14.96 -8.75 -10.61
CA LYS A 338 13.95 -9.54 -11.33
C LYS A 338 12.89 -10.10 -10.39
N LEU A 339 13.30 -10.53 -9.16
CA LEU A 339 12.35 -10.98 -8.14
C LEU A 339 11.41 -9.84 -7.72
N ALA A 340 11.92 -8.64 -7.48
CA ALA A 340 11.11 -7.48 -7.18
C ALA A 340 10.15 -7.12 -8.33
N ASP A 341 10.69 -7.02 -9.58
CA ASP A 341 9.93 -6.59 -10.74
C ASP A 341 8.84 -7.59 -11.15
N ASN A 342 9.12 -8.89 -11.09
CA ASN A 342 8.22 -9.95 -11.54
C ASN A 342 7.49 -10.67 -10.41
N ARG A 343 7.88 -10.40 -9.15
CA ARG A 343 7.45 -11.10 -7.93
C ARG A 343 7.75 -12.60 -7.92
N ALA A 344 8.54 -13.06 -8.88
CA ALA A 344 8.94 -14.45 -9.01
C ALA A 344 10.29 -14.58 -9.74
N ILE A 345 11.00 -15.67 -9.46
CA ILE A 345 12.18 -16.11 -10.20
C ILE A 345 11.99 -17.56 -10.62
N GLU A 346 12.16 -17.82 -11.90
CA GLU A 346 12.13 -19.18 -12.44
C GLU A 346 13.37 -19.99 -11.99
N ALA A 347 13.19 -21.30 -11.86
CA ALA A 347 14.21 -22.26 -11.40
C ALA A 347 15.57 -22.11 -12.11
N GLN A 348 15.56 -21.95 -13.44
CA GLN A 348 16.78 -21.82 -14.24
C GLN A 348 17.67 -20.62 -13.83
N HIS A 349 17.08 -19.54 -13.32
CA HIS A 349 17.84 -18.36 -12.88
C HIS A 349 18.45 -18.56 -11.50
N LEU A 350 17.84 -19.38 -10.63
CA LEU A 350 18.34 -19.64 -9.27
C LEU A 350 19.62 -20.50 -9.27
N ALA A 351 19.89 -21.24 -10.34
CA ALA A 351 21.13 -22.00 -10.48
C ALA A 351 22.40 -21.14 -10.39
N LEU A 352 22.29 -19.84 -10.71
CA LEU A 352 23.38 -18.87 -10.68
C LEU A 352 23.49 -18.10 -9.36
N ALA A 353 22.62 -18.37 -8.37
CA ALA A 353 22.64 -17.72 -7.07
C ALA A 353 23.91 -18.07 -6.29
N SER A 354 24.53 -17.05 -5.66
CA SER A 354 25.65 -17.27 -4.75
C SER A 354 25.20 -18.06 -3.50
N VAL A 355 26.16 -18.53 -2.73
CA VAL A 355 25.88 -19.19 -1.43
C VAL A 355 25.13 -18.21 -0.50
N ASP A 356 25.61 -16.97 -0.40
CA ASP A 356 25.00 -15.93 0.46
C ASP A 356 23.54 -15.64 0.07
N LEU A 357 23.27 -15.59 -1.24
CA LEU A 357 21.90 -15.40 -1.70
C LEU A 357 21.01 -16.61 -1.37
N ARG A 358 21.50 -17.84 -1.53
CA ARG A 358 20.73 -19.05 -1.17
C ARG A 358 20.39 -19.08 0.32
N GLU A 359 21.36 -18.71 1.18
CA GLU A 359 21.13 -18.59 2.61
C GLU A 359 20.08 -17.51 2.93
N SER A 360 20.15 -16.36 2.25
CA SER A 360 19.16 -15.29 2.40
C SER A 360 17.76 -15.74 1.94
N LEU A 361 17.66 -16.39 0.79
CA LEU A 361 16.40 -16.93 0.27
C LEU A 361 15.80 -17.98 1.20
N TYR A 362 16.63 -18.84 1.80
CA TYR A 362 16.16 -19.81 2.78
C TYR A 362 15.66 -19.15 4.07
N ARG A 363 16.35 -18.12 4.57
CA ARG A 363 15.88 -17.33 5.71
C ARG A 363 14.53 -16.67 5.41
N TRP A 364 14.40 -16.01 4.27
CA TRP A 364 13.15 -15.39 3.84
C TRP A 364 12.00 -16.40 3.66
N TYR A 365 12.34 -17.63 3.25
CA TYR A 365 11.36 -18.72 3.24
C TYR A 365 10.91 -19.09 4.66
N LEU A 366 11.84 -19.21 5.61
CA LEU A 366 11.49 -19.50 7.02
C LEU A 366 10.64 -18.39 7.65
N ASP A 367 10.89 -17.14 7.26
CA ASP A 367 10.16 -15.96 7.73
C ASP A 367 8.80 -15.76 7.01
N GLY A 368 8.49 -16.60 6.01
CA GLY A 368 7.26 -16.52 5.22
C GLY A 368 7.22 -15.38 4.21
N TRP A 369 8.39 -14.82 3.84
CA TRP A 369 8.49 -13.72 2.87
C TRP A 369 8.53 -14.20 1.42
N VAL A 370 9.03 -15.42 1.21
CA VAL A 370 9.05 -16.09 -0.08
C VAL A 370 8.45 -17.48 0.01
N ASP A 371 7.83 -17.91 -1.09
CA ASP A 371 7.26 -19.23 -1.28
C ASP A 371 7.95 -19.94 -2.44
N LEU A 372 7.88 -21.27 -2.47
CA LEU A 372 8.13 -22.03 -3.68
C LEU A 372 7.01 -21.76 -4.70
N GLN A 373 7.34 -21.70 -5.99
CA GLN A 373 6.28 -21.60 -6.99
C GLN A 373 5.49 -22.91 -7.04
N ALA A 374 4.16 -22.78 -7.03
CA ALA A 374 3.31 -23.93 -7.32
C ALA A 374 3.57 -24.41 -8.75
N ARG A 375 3.71 -25.70 -8.94
CA ARG A 375 3.77 -26.26 -10.30
C ARG A 375 2.52 -25.82 -11.05
N SER A 376 2.69 -25.10 -12.16
CA SER A 376 1.62 -24.95 -13.12
C SER A 376 1.24 -26.35 -13.60
N THR A 377 0.12 -26.84 -13.13
CA THR A 377 -0.50 -28.03 -13.71
C THR A 377 -0.95 -27.60 -15.09
N ILE A 378 -0.08 -27.78 -16.09
CA ILE A 378 -0.50 -27.66 -17.48
C ILE A 378 -1.52 -28.77 -17.67
N GLN A 379 -2.79 -28.43 -17.57
CA GLN A 379 -3.84 -29.29 -18.12
C GLN A 379 -3.56 -29.36 -19.63
N LYS A 380 -2.91 -30.48 -20.03
CA LYS A 380 -2.95 -30.91 -21.42
C LYS A 380 -4.40 -31.30 -21.70
N SER A 381 -5.14 -30.36 -22.28
CA SER A 381 -6.39 -30.68 -22.99
C SER A 381 -6.09 -30.96 -24.45
#